data_eccb484fc433d2ef12733c690450a385
#
_entry.id   eccb484fc433d2ef12733c690450a385
#
_cell.length_a   1.000
_cell.length_b   1.000
_cell.length_c   1.000
_cell.angle_alpha   90.00
_cell.angle_beta   90.00
_cell.angle_gamma   90.00
#
_symmetry.space_group_name_H-M   'P 1'
#
loop_
_entity.id
_entity.type
_entity.pdbx_description
1 polymer ?
#
loop_
_entity_poly.entity_id
_entity_poly.type
_entity_poly.pdbx_seq_one_letter_code
_entity_poly.pdbx_strand_id
1 'polypeptide(L)'
;MEVPPGMEPFFRGLPPMQLQPQEPRFQEGSGSGFVVSKDGYILTNNHVVDGSDQVTVRLLDRREFKAKIVGTDPNTDLAVLKIDAKNLVPAPLGNSGAARVGEWVLAVGNPLGDNLTFTVTSGIISAKGRSLTLPGQSDRTIQDFIQTDAAINPGNSGGPLVSVQGEVIGVNSAIASETGYYSGYGFAIPIDLARRVMDQIISEGRVHRVALGITVQDATANDAEYVGLPDIRGVLVQDFTEKSPAQKAGIEPGDIIVAVDGKPVEYVGQLQQQIAFRKAGETVKVEVARKGGVRKTLEVRLQEVAPPKQTADGTSDQSNDASDSSDETATSIDLLGLTVQPVDQEAVQQFDLAPDQRGLLVTGVTPGGPSYGEVADPDQGGPDIILSVEGKPMKTVADLKQELKGFKKDDIVSLRIYNTQAKTRRIQRIRLGE
;
A
#
# COMPACT_ATOMS: atom_id res chain seq x y z
N MET A 1 0.68 -26.25 36.64
CA MET A 1 2.14 -26.30 36.37
C MET A 1 2.71 -27.38 37.26
N GLU A 2 3.26 -28.43 36.68
CA GLU A 2 4.02 -29.42 37.40
C GLU A 2 5.40 -28.87 37.76
N VAL A 3 5.80 -29.05 39.01
CA VAL A 3 7.10 -28.56 39.49
C VAL A 3 8.18 -29.45 38.89
N PRO A 4 9.25 -28.88 38.29
CA PRO A 4 10.34 -29.66 37.71
C PRO A 4 10.98 -30.59 38.75
N PRO A 5 11.34 -31.84 38.39
CA PRO A 5 11.97 -32.80 39.32
C PRO A 5 13.24 -32.21 39.94
N GLY A 6 13.30 -32.19 41.28
CA GLY A 6 14.43 -31.67 42.07
C GLY A 6 14.22 -30.30 42.73
N MET A 7 13.14 -29.57 42.43
CA MET A 7 12.84 -28.26 43.08
C MET A 7 11.76 -28.36 44.19
N GLU A 8 11.25 -29.52 44.48
CA GLU A 8 10.21 -29.77 45.50
C GLU A 8 10.54 -29.24 46.92
N PRO A 9 11.80 -29.22 47.39
CA PRO A 9 12.10 -28.68 48.72
C PRO A 9 11.94 -27.17 48.85
N PHE A 10 12.06 -26.43 47.73
CA PHE A 10 11.96 -24.98 47.76
C PHE A 10 10.51 -24.46 47.79
N PHE A 11 9.54 -25.32 47.47
CA PHE A 11 8.12 -24.97 47.47
C PHE A 11 7.36 -25.48 48.71
N ARG A 12 8.03 -26.22 49.59
CA ARG A 12 7.46 -26.65 50.87
C ARG A 12 7.41 -25.49 51.85
N GLY A 13 6.24 -24.90 52.01
CA GLY A 13 5.99 -23.81 52.97
C GLY A 13 5.44 -22.53 52.38
N LEU A 14 5.28 -22.45 51.07
CA LEU A 14 4.55 -21.36 50.46
C LEU A 14 3.04 -21.59 50.62
N PRO A 15 2.25 -20.60 51.05
CA PRO A 15 0.79 -20.75 51.06
C PRO A 15 0.30 -21.01 49.63
N PRO A 16 -0.80 -21.76 49.45
CA PRO A 16 -1.35 -22.01 48.12
C PRO A 16 -1.58 -20.68 47.45
N MET A 17 -0.92 -20.50 46.30
CA MET A 17 -1.10 -19.30 45.44
C MET A 17 -2.54 -19.33 44.99
N GLN A 18 -3.39 -18.51 45.64
CA GLN A 18 -4.75 -18.26 45.17
C GLN A 18 -4.61 -17.55 43.82
N LEU A 19 -4.90 -18.28 42.75
CA LEU A 19 -5.17 -17.71 41.46
C LEU A 19 -6.42 -16.82 41.65
N GLN A 20 -6.20 -15.54 41.95
CA GLN A 20 -7.28 -14.55 41.83
C GLN A 20 -7.76 -14.60 40.39
N PRO A 21 -9.06 -14.71 40.14
CA PRO A 21 -9.59 -14.52 38.80
C PRO A 21 -9.04 -13.19 38.28
N GLN A 22 -8.31 -13.22 37.15
CA GLN A 22 -7.91 -11.98 36.49
C GLN A 22 -9.20 -11.29 36.07
N GLU A 23 -9.53 -10.17 36.72
CA GLU A 23 -10.57 -9.31 36.20
C GLU A 23 -10.23 -8.97 34.74
N PRO A 24 -11.24 -8.95 33.86
CA PRO A 24 -11.00 -8.60 32.45
C PRO A 24 -10.30 -7.25 32.43
N ARG A 25 -9.06 -7.22 31.93
CA ARG A 25 -8.32 -5.97 31.74
C ARG A 25 -8.95 -5.26 30.56
N PHE A 26 -9.73 -4.24 30.85
CA PHE A 26 -10.19 -3.29 29.82
C PHE A 26 -8.96 -2.57 29.28
N GLN A 27 -8.70 -2.69 28.00
CA GLN A 27 -7.76 -1.84 27.29
C GLN A 27 -8.55 -0.60 26.81
N GLU A 28 -8.21 0.56 27.34
CA GLU A 28 -8.76 1.82 26.87
C GLU A 28 -7.83 2.38 25.77
N GLY A 29 -8.38 2.54 24.56
CA GLY A 29 -7.76 3.27 23.47
C GLY A 29 -8.36 4.69 23.39
N SER A 30 -7.58 5.66 22.94
CA SER A 30 -8.04 7.02 22.70
C SER A 30 -7.62 7.53 21.33
N GLY A 31 -8.45 8.40 20.76
CA GLY A 31 -8.16 9.06 19.48
C GLY A 31 -9.01 10.31 19.34
N SER A 32 -8.98 10.89 18.16
CA SER A 32 -9.71 12.09 17.82
C SER A 32 -10.77 11.84 16.76
N GLY A 33 -11.69 12.78 16.61
CA GLY A 33 -12.66 12.83 15.54
C GLY A 33 -13.23 14.23 15.41
N PHE A 34 -14.03 14.46 14.39
CA PHE A 34 -14.73 15.73 14.23
C PHE A 34 -16.15 15.53 13.71
N VAL A 35 -17.05 16.41 14.17
CA VAL A 35 -18.45 16.40 13.78
C VAL A 35 -18.57 16.84 12.32
N VAL A 36 -19.23 16.06 11.48
CA VAL A 36 -19.44 16.34 10.05
C VAL A 36 -20.90 16.71 9.71
N SER A 37 -21.83 16.51 10.65
CA SER A 37 -23.24 16.84 10.43
C SER A 37 -23.94 17.31 11.70
N LYS A 38 -25.03 18.10 11.55
CA LYS A 38 -25.84 18.62 12.69
C LYS A 38 -26.59 17.52 13.42
N ASP A 39 -26.85 16.41 12.77
CA ASP A 39 -27.56 15.25 13.33
C ASP A 39 -26.63 14.25 14.03
N GLY A 40 -25.31 14.51 14.08
CA GLY A 40 -24.37 13.80 14.93
C GLY A 40 -23.49 12.74 14.27
N TYR A 41 -23.28 12.81 12.97
CA TYR A 41 -22.23 12.02 12.34
C TYR A 41 -20.85 12.61 12.67
N ILE A 42 -19.90 11.71 12.94
CA ILE A 42 -18.51 12.02 13.28
C ILE A 42 -17.61 11.17 12.39
N LEU A 43 -16.58 11.79 11.85
CA LEU A 43 -15.52 11.13 11.09
C LEU A 43 -14.29 10.93 11.98
N THR A 44 -13.69 9.75 11.90
CA THR A 44 -12.46 9.36 12.61
C THR A 44 -11.71 8.30 11.80
N ASN A 45 -10.58 7.77 12.32
CA ASN A 45 -9.90 6.64 11.71
C ASN A 45 -10.51 5.29 12.12
N ASN A 46 -10.33 4.29 11.23
CA ASN A 46 -10.72 2.91 11.52
C ASN A 46 -9.93 2.35 12.71
N HIS A 47 -8.59 2.50 12.72
CA HIS A 47 -7.75 1.97 13.78
C HIS A 47 -8.06 2.57 15.18
N VAL A 48 -8.73 3.73 15.26
CA VAL A 48 -9.18 4.33 16.54
C VAL A 48 -10.34 3.56 17.15
N VAL A 49 -11.16 2.90 16.32
CA VAL A 49 -12.38 2.20 16.77
C VAL A 49 -12.34 0.70 16.54
N ASP A 50 -11.31 0.21 15.87
CA ASP A 50 -11.16 -1.20 15.55
C ASP A 50 -11.01 -2.06 16.82
N GLY A 51 -11.74 -3.18 16.88
CA GLY A 51 -11.76 -4.06 18.05
C GLY A 51 -12.44 -3.48 19.30
N SER A 52 -13.07 -2.30 19.22
CA SER A 52 -13.74 -1.67 20.37
C SER A 52 -15.15 -2.22 20.58
N ASP A 53 -15.44 -2.72 21.78
CA ASP A 53 -16.80 -3.13 22.17
C ASP A 53 -17.73 -1.92 22.37
N GLN A 54 -17.19 -0.79 22.81
CA GLN A 54 -17.93 0.44 23.07
C GLN A 54 -17.06 1.66 22.76
N VAL A 55 -17.64 2.62 22.04
CA VAL A 55 -17.03 3.93 21.76
C VAL A 55 -17.77 5.01 22.50
N THR A 56 -17.04 5.86 23.24
CA THR A 56 -17.56 7.08 23.90
C THR A 56 -16.94 8.30 23.24
N VAL A 57 -17.79 9.24 22.84
CA VAL A 57 -17.37 10.52 22.28
C VAL A 57 -17.52 11.60 23.33
N ARG A 58 -16.42 12.32 23.62
CA ARG A 58 -16.42 13.52 24.46
C ARG A 58 -16.26 14.76 23.58
N LEU A 59 -17.20 15.68 23.67
CA LEU A 59 -17.17 16.95 22.94
C LEU A 59 -16.32 18.00 23.68
N LEU A 60 -16.01 19.11 22.98
CA LEU A 60 -15.28 20.25 23.54
C LEU A 60 -15.97 20.86 24.78
N ASP A 61 -17.28 20.85 24.79
CA ASP A 61 -18.11 21.33 25.95
C ASP A 61 -18.25 20.30 27.08
N ARG A 62 -17.45 19.23 27.05
CA ARG A 62 -17.38 18.10 28.00
C ARG A 62 -18.61 17.20 28.05
N ARG A 63 -19.59 17.38 27.16
CA ARG A 63 -20.68 16.39 27.01
C ARG A 63 -20.13 15.07 26.48
N GLU A 64 -20.62 13.97 27.05
CA GLU A 64 -20.24 12.63 26.66
C GLU A 64 -21.43 11.88 26.08
N PHE A 65 -21.16 11.11 25.01
CA PHE A 65 -22.18 10.35 24.32
C PHE A 65 -21.64 8.96 23.97
N LYS A 66 -22.47 7.94 24.15
CA LYS A 66 -22.20 6.63 23.54
C LYS A 66 -22.37 6.77 22.03
N ALA A 67 -21.38 6.38 21.29
CA ALA A 67 -21.41 6.41 19.83
C ALA A 67 -21.74 5.03 19.27
N LYS A 68 -22.52 5.03 18.19
CA LYS A 68 -22.71 3.85 17.36
C LYS A 68 -21.73 3.92 16.19
N ILE A 69 -20.99 2.86 15.92
CA ILE A 69 -20.21 2.71 14.71
C ILE A 69 -21.21 2.47 13.56
N VAL A 70 -21.28 3.39 12.60
CA VAL A 70 -22.14 3.28 11.41
C VAL A 70 -21.51 2.34 10.40
N GLY A 71 -20.21 2.45 10.23
CA GLY A 71 -19.39 1.55 9.42
C GLY A 71 -17.93 1.98 9.43
N THR A 72 -17.10 1.08 8.97
CA THR A 72 -15.64 1.25 8.89
C THR A 72 -15.11 0.88 7.52
N ASP A 73 -13.97 1.42 7.17
CA ASP A 73 -13.24 1.10 5.98
C ASP A 73 -11.73 0.95 6.27
N PRO A 74 -11.27 -0.27 6.55
CA PRO A 74 -9.86 -0.54 6.84
C PRO A 74 -8.91 -0.15 5.70
N ASN A 75 -9.37 -0.19 4.45
CA ASN A 75 -8.52 0.12 3.28
C ASN A 75 -8.15 1.61 3.17
N THR A 76 -8.97 2.52 3.70
CA THR A 76 -8.65 3.95 3.78
C THR A 76 -8.42 4.42 5.20
N ASP A 77 -8.46 3.50 6.16
CA ASP A 77 -8.35 3.80 7.60
C ASP A 77 -9.36 4.85 8.07
N LEU A 78 -10.62 4.74 7.65
CA LEU A 78 -11.70 5.64 8.02
C LEU A 78 -12.85 4.91 8.72
N ALA A 79 -13.50 5.63 9.66
CA ALA A 79 -14.70 5.18 10.33
C ALA A 79 -15.70 6.32 10.49
N VAL A 80 -16.98 5.99 10.44
CA VAL A 80 -18.08 6.92 10.69
C VAL A 80 -18.83 6.48 11.95
N LEU A 81 -18.94 7.42 12.90
CA LEU A 81 -19.68 7.24 14.14
C LEU A 81 -20.94 8.07 14.11
N LYS A 82 -21.93 7.69 14.94
CA LYS A 82 -23.18 8.43 15.15
C LYS A 82 -23.43 8.60 16.64
N ILE A 83 -23.65 9.85 17.06
CA ILE A 83 -24.11 10.19 18.40
C ILE A 83 -25.52 10.83 18.36
N ASP A 84 -26.26 10.68 19.41
CA ASP A 84 -27.53 11.37 19.60
C ASP A 84 -27.29 12.63 20.44
N ALA A 85 -26.97 13.72 19.78
CA ALA A 85 -26.64 14.99 20.39
C ALA A 85 -27.32 16.14 19.64
N LYS A 86 -27.71 17.19 20.40
CA LYS A 86 -28.29 18.43 19.85
C LYS A 86 -27.26 19.56 19.90
N ASN A 87 -27.52 20.59 19.09
CA ASN A 87 -26.70 21.80 19.03
C ASN A 87 -25.24 21.52 18.64
N LEU A 88 -25.05 20.61 17.67
CA LEU A 88 -23.76 20.34 17.11
C LEU A 88 -23.39 21.35 16.01
N VAL A 89 -22.12 21.72 15.96
CA VAL A 89 -21.54 22.56 14.90
C VAL A 89 -20.63 21.69 14.04
N PRO A 90 -21.05 21.34 12.81
CA PRO A 90 -20.20 20.57 11.91
C PRO A 90 -18.96 21.36 11.48
N ALA A 91 -17.82 20.69 11.38
CA ALA A 91 -16.62 21.26 10.77
C ALA A 91 -16.86 21.48 9.27
N PRO A 92 -16.51 22.64 8.72
CA PRO A 92 -16.62 22.89 7.29
C PRO A 92 -15.60 22.02 6.53
N LEU A 93 -16.08 21.23 5.57
CA LEU A 93 -15.23 20.37 4.74
C LEU A 93 -14.77 21.16 3.51
N GLY A 94 -13.45 21.29 3.36
CA GLY A 94 -12.81 21.99 2.26
C GLY A 94 -12.63 21.11 1.02
N ASN A 95 -11.60 21.41 0.24
CA ASN A 95 -11.20 20.72 -1.00
C ASN A 95 -9.70 20.38 -0.96
N SER A 96 -9.39 19.12 -0.71
CA SER A 96 -7.99 18.66 -0.65
C SER A 96 -7.30 18.67 -2.02
N GLY A 97 -8.06 18.56 -3.11
CA GLY A 97 -7.53 18.66 -4.46
C GLY A 97 -6.96 20.04 -4.77
N ALA A 98 -7.60 21.11 -4.27
CA ALA A 98 -7.18 22.49 -4.45
C ALA A 98 -6.03 22.93 -3.53
N ALA A 99 -5.80 22.22 -2.42
CA ALA A 99 -4.74 22.53 -1.46
C ALA A 99 -3.35 22.34 -2.10
N ARG A 100 -2.42 23.25 -1.83
CA ARG A 100 -1.10 23.31 -2.46
C ARG A 100 0.02 23.07 -1.45
N VAL A 101 1.11 22.47 -1.90
CA VAL A 101 2.35 22.35 -1.13
C VAL A 101 2.83 23.75 -0.72
N GLY A 102 3.26 23.89 0.54
CA GLY A 102 3.67 25.14 1.17
C GLY A 102 2.54 25.91 1.86
N GLU A 103 1.26 25.54 1.70
CA GLU A 103 0.16 26.15 2.44
C GLU A 103 0.18 25.76 3.92
N TRP A 104 -0.09 26.75 4.80
CA TRP A 104 -0.19 26.54 6.23
C TRP A 104 -1.39 25.68 6.60
N VAL A 105 -1.19 24.78 7.55
CA VAL A 105 -2.19 23.86 8.09
C VAL A 105 -2.10 23.74 9.59
N LEU A 106 -3.21 23.40 10.22
CA LEU A 106 -3.34 23.12 11.63
C LEU A 106 -3.82 21.68 11.81
N ALA A 107 -3.07 20.87 12.54
CA ALA A 107 -3.55 19.57 12.98
C ALA A 107 -4.17 19.68 14.35
N VAL A 108 -5.42 19.22 14.47
CA VAL A 108 -6.19 19.29 15.72
C VAL A 108 -6.43 17.88 16.24
N GLY A 109 -6.28 17.69 17.55
CA GLY A 109 -6.49 16.38 18.14
C GLY A 109 -6.34 16.36 19.65
N ASN A 110 -6.31 15.15 20.19
CA ASN A 110 -6.22 14.88 21.62
C ASN A 110 -5.02 13.99 21.94
N PRO A 111 -3.76 14.47 21.73
CA PRO A 111 -2.59 13.67 21.99
C PRO A 111 -2.47 13.35 23.50
N LEU A 112 -2.02 12.12 23.81
CA LEU A 112 -1.76 11.69 25.18
C LEU A 112 -2.97 11.73 26.15
N GLY A 113 -4.19 11.58 25.63
CA GLY A 113 -5.40 11.44 26.43
C GLY A 113 -5.86 12.72 27.14
N ASP A 114 -6.49 12.55 28.30
CA ASP A 114 -7.21 13.64 29.00
C ASP A 114 -6.37 14.84 29.45
N ASN A 115 -5.07 14.70 29.51
CA ASN A 115 -4.17 15.77 29.99
C ASN A 115 -3.85 16.83 28.92
N LEU A 116 -3.99 16.51 27.63
CA LEU A 116 -3.68 17.42 26.53
C LEU A 116 -4.86 17.48 25.51
N THR A 117 -6.08 17.61 26.04
CA THR A 117 -7.28 17.71 25.22
C THR A 117 -7.27 18.95 24.32
N PHE A 118 -7.74 18.79 23.06
CA PHE A 118 -7.89 19.86 22.08
C PHE A 118 -6.57 20.60 21.74
N THR A 119 -5.49 19.83 21.61
CA THR A 119 -4.21 20.38 21.17
C THR A 119 -4.26 20.72 19.68
N VAL A 120 -3.67 21.86 19.36
CA VAL A 120 -3.48 22.32 17.97
C VAL A 120 -1.99 22.42 17.71
N THR A 121 -1.53 21.78 16.64
CA THR A 121 -0.17 21.95 16.12
C THR A 121 -0.24 22.59 14.73
N SER A 122 0.81 23.32 14.34
CA SER A 122 0.88 24.01 13.06
C SER A 122 2.05 23.53 12.21
N GLY A 123 1.89 23.61 10.92
CA GLY A 123 2.90 23.28 9.93
C GLY A 123 2.41 23.66 8.54
N ILE A 124 3.00 23.05 7.52
CA ILE A 124 2.62 23.25 6.12
C ILE A 124 2.25 21.92 5.46
N ILE A 125 1.64 21.97 4.31
CA ILE A 125 1.57 20.84 3.38
C ILE A 125 2.98 20.63 2.80
N SER A 126 3.66 19.57 3.20
CA SER A 126 5.02 19.26 2.76
C SER A 126 5.04 18.54 1.42
N ALA A 127 4.03 17.69 1.16
CA ALA A 127 3.83 16.99 -0.11
C ALA A 127 2.38 16.48 -0.22
N LYS A 128 2.02 16.00 -1.42
CA LYS A 128 0.74 15.31 -1.70
C LYS A 128 1.04 14.04 -2.48
N GLY A 129 0.10 13.10 -2.51
CA GLY A 129 0.24 11.88 -3.29
C GLY A 129 1.18 10.84 -2.66
N ARG A 130 1.40 10.89 -1.34
CA ARG A 130 2.30 9.94 -0.69
C ARG A 130 1.62 8.60 -0.45
N SER A 131 2.32 7.54 -0.85
CA SER A 131 2.02 6.17 -0.46
C SER A 131 2.99 5.75 0.64
N LEU A 132 2.50 5.08 1.67
CA LEU A 132 3.30 4.58 2.78
C LEU A 132 3.26 3.07 2.78
N THR A 133 4.42 2.43 2.78
CA THR A 133 4.51 0.99 3.07
C THR A 133 4.53 0.83 4.59
N LEU A 134 3.37 0.63 5.19
CA LEU A 134 3.24 0.39 6.62
C LEU A 134 3.19 -1.13 6.89
N PRO A 135 3.92 -1.64 7.91
CA PRO A 135 3.85 -3.05 8.28
C PRO A 135 2.40 -3.47 8.56
N GLY A 136 1.97 -4.60 8.00
CA GLY A 136 0.63 -5.16 8.21
C GLY A 136 -0.49 -4.57 7.34
N GLN A 137 -0.21 -3.61 6.46
CA GLN A 137 -1.19 -3.14 5.48
C GLN A 137 -1.19 -4.01 4.22
N SER A 138 -2.38 -4.27 3.68
CA SER A 138 -2.52 -5.01 2.42
C SER A 138 -2.20 -4.12 1.21
N ASP A 139 -1.74 -4.72 0.11
CA ASP A 139 -1.50 -4.05 -1.19
C ASP A 139 -2.75 -3.38 -1.80
N ARG A 140 -3.91 -3.55 -1.17
CA ARG A 140 -5.21 -2.99 -1.61
C ARG A 140 -5.54 -1.65 -0.95
N THR A 141 -4.66 -1.10 -0.13
CA THR A 141 -4.86 0.17 0.56
C THR A 141 -4.85 1.32 -0.43
N ILE A 142 -5.90 2.14 -0.43
CA ILE A 142 -5.95 3.37 -1.23
C ILE A 142 -5.20 4.44 -0.46
N GLN A 143 -4.02 4.78 -0.93
CA GLN A 143 -3.14 5.75 -0.29
C GLN A 143 -2.90 6.94 -1.22
N ASP A 144 -3.23 8.12 -0.73
CA ASP A 144 -2.95 9.41 -1.37
C ASP A 144 -2.77 10.47 -0.29
N PHE A 145 -1.85 10.18 0.65
CA PHE A 145 -1.71 11.03 1.83
C PHE A 145 -1.23 12.44 1.51
N ILE A 146 -1.77 13.40 2.25
CA ILE A 146 -1.18 14.73 2.43
C ILE A 146 -0.09 14.58 3.49
N GLN A 147 1.14 14.89 3.15
CA GLN A 147 2.26 14.98 4.10
C GLN A 147 2.30 16.37 4.71
N THR A 148 2.54 16.45 6.02
CA THR A 148 2.69 17.72 6.76
C THR A 148 3.81 17.61 7.80
N ASP A 149 4.41 18.73 8.14
CA ASP A 149 5.31 18.90 9.29
C ASP A 149 4.61 19.44 10.54
N ALA A 150 3.27 19.64 10.49
CA ALA A 150 2.48 19.79 11.70
C ALA A 150 2.63 18.53 12.57
N ALA A 151 2.95 18.69 13.85
CA ALA A 151 3.24 17.56 14.72
C ALA A 151 2.01 16.67 14.93
N ILE A 152 2.06 15.45 14.39
CA ILE A 152 1.08 14.38 14.60
C ILE A 152 1.68 13.39 15.60
N ASN A 153 0.94 13.08 16.66
CA ASN A 153 1.30 12.10 17.67
C ASN A 153 0.12 11.17 17.96
N PRO A 154 0.33 10.01 18.60
CA PRO A 154 -0.75 9.15 19.04
C PRO A 154 -1.82 9.96 19.81
N GLY A 155 -3.09 9.84 19.39
CA GLY A 155 -4.23 10.60 19.89
C GLY A 155 -4.72 11.72 18.94
N ASN A 156 -3.86 12.25 18.03
CA ASN A 156 -4.34 13.14 16.95
C ASN A 156 -5.01 12.38 15.81
N SER A 157 -4.79 11.06 15.71
CA SER A 157 -5.40 10.20 14.70
C SER A 157 -6.92 10.33 14.72
N GLY A 158 -7.53 10.52 13.55
CA GLY A 158 -8.95 10.78 13.36
C GLY A 158 -9.36 12.25 13.50
N GLY A 159 -8.51 13.10 14.04
CA GLY A 159 -8.74 14.55 14.12
C GLY A 159 -8.56 15.25 12.76
N PRO A 160 -9.05 16.49 12.60
CA PRO A 160 -8.97 17.20 11.34
C PRO A 160 -7.59 17.84 11.11
N LEU A 161 -7.11 17.81 9.85
CA LEU A 161 -6.12 18.71 9.31
C LEU A 161 -6.86 19.89 8.67
N VAL A 162 -6.62 21.09 9.17
CA VAL A 162 -7.44 22.29 8.85
C VAL A 162 -6.58 23.31 8.11
N SER A 163 -7.12 23.93 7.08
CA SER A 163 -6.51 25.06 6.38
C SER A 163 -6.61 26.34 7.23
N VAL A 164 -5.88 27.38 6.85
CA VAL A 164 -5.97 28.72 7.50
C VAL A 164 -7.34 29.38 7.33
N GLN A 165 -8.18 28.90 6.42
CA GLN A 165 -9.56 29.34 6.24
C GLN A 165 -10.52 28.66 7.23
N GLY A 166 -10.04 27.71 8.03
CA GLY A 166 -10.86 26.95 8.98
C GLY A 166 -11.57 25.75 8.35
N GLU A 167 -11.21 25.36 7.11
CA GLU A 167 -11.80 24.23 6.42
C GLU A 167 -10.97 22.97 6.61
N VAL A 168 -11.62 21.84 6.85
CA VAL A 168 -10.94 20.53 6.95
C VAL A 168 -10.50 20.10 5.56
N ILE A 169 -9.19 19.90 5.38
CA ILE A 169 -8.60 19.41 4.13
C ILE A 169 -8.07 17.98 4.25
N GLY A 170 -8.03 17.42 5.45
CA GLY A 170 -7.62 16.02 5.68
C GLY A 170 -8.01 15.49 7.02
N VAL A 171 -7.86 14.18 7.21
CA VAL A 171 -8.03 13.46 8.47
C VAL A 171 -6.65 12.97 8.91
N ASN A 172 -6.15 13.44 10.05
CA ASN A 172 -4.85 13.01 10.59
C ASN A 172 -4.87 11.49 10.80
N SER A 173 -3.87 10.75 10.31
CA SER A 173 -3.91 9.30 10.35
C SER A 173 -2.62 8.68 10.89
N ALA A 174 -1.47 8.96 10.30
CA ALA A 174 -0.24 8.23 10.55
C ALA A 174 0.98 9.15 10.68
N ILE A 175 2.06 8.57 11.21
CA ILE A 175 3.41 9.13 11.20
C ILE A 175 4.36 8.12 10.56
N ALA A 176 5.32 8.57 9.77
CA ALA A 176 6.48 7.76 9.41
C ALA A 176 7.53 7.92 10.51
N SER A 177 7.68 6.92 11.37
CA SER A 177 8.58 6.98 12.52
C SER A 177 8.99 5.58 12.95
N GLU A 178 10.27 5.38 13.19
CA GLU A 178 10.81 4.14 13.76
C GLU A 178 10.51 4.02 15.26
N THR A 179 10.29 5.15 15.94
CA THR A 179 10.08 5.21 17.40
C THR A 179 8.61 5.24 17.80
N GLY A 180 7.68 5.38 16.83
CA GLY A 180 6.25 5.60 17.08
C GLY A 180 5.89 7.03 17.50
N TYR A 181 6.86 7.97 17.57
CA TYR A 181 6.64 9.38 17.85
C TYR A 181 6.97 10.25 16.64
N TYR A 182 6.39 11.44 16.58
CA TYR A 182 6.61 12.41 15.53
C TYR A 182 8.11 12.70 15.30
N SER A 183 8.54 12.55 14.03
CA SER A 183 9.90 12.76 13.56
C SER A 183 10.02 13.73 12.37
N GLY A 184 9.04 14.62 12.22
CA GLY A 184 8.97 15.59 11.10
C GLY A 184 8.07 15.16 9.95
N TYR A 185 7.46 13.98 10.01
CA TYR A 185 6.63 13.42 8.94
C TYR A 185 5.27 13.00 9.47
N GLY A 186 4.27 13.86 9.32
CA GLY A 186 2.87 13.56 9.57
C GLY A 186 2.12 13.31 8.28
N PHE A 187 1.06 12.50 8.32
CA PHE A 187 0.24 12.14 7.18
C PHE A 187 -1.24 12.28 7.50
N ALA A 188 -1.99 12.83 6.55
CA ALA A 188 -3.43 12.95 6.64
C ALA A 188 -4.12 12.39 5.39
N ILE A 189 -5.24 11.72 5.58
CA ILE A 189 -6.11 11.23 4.51
C ILE A 189 -6.81 12.45 3.89
N PRO A 190 -6.75 12.66 2.55
CA PRO A 190 -7.40 13.80 1.91
C PRO A 190 -8.91 13.84 2.17
N ILE A 191 -9.45 15.03 2.44
CA ILE A 191 -10.89 15.18 2.78
C ILE A 191 -11.81 14.80 1.61
N ASP A 192 -11.39 14.96 0.36
CA ASP A 192 -12.20 14.56 -0.80
C ASP A 192 -12.35 13.05 -0.89
N LEU A 193 -11.30 12.29 -0.51
CA LEU A 193 -11.37 10.83 -0.35
C LEU A 193 -12.27 10.46 0.85
N ALA A 194 -12.03 11.09 1.99
CA ALA A 194 -12.75 10.81 3.22
C ALA A 194 -14.28 11.08 3.08
N ARG A 195 -14.65 12.13 2.35
CA ARG A 195 -16.06 12.46 2.05
C ARG A 195 -16.73 11.33 1.25
N ARG A 196 -16.09 10.81 0.20
CA ARG A 196 -16.66 9.71 -0.60
C ARG A 196 -16.87 8.44 0.20
N VAL A 197 -15.90 8.10 1.05
CA VAL A 197 -15.99 6.95 1.96
C VAL A 197 -17.12 7.15 2.97
N MET A 198 -17.18 8.31 3.62
CA MET A 198 -18.19 8.68 4.58
C MET A 198 -19.61 8.61 3.98
N ASP A 199 -19.81 9.19 2.78
CA ASP A 199 -21.13 9.22 2.11
C ASP A 199 -21.63 7.80 1.82
N GLN A 200 -20.75 6.89 1.37
CA GLN A 200 -21.10 5.48 1.15
C GLN A 200 -21.40 4.76 2.47
N ILE A 201 -20.58 4.97 3.51
CA ILE A 201 -20.84 4.37 4.83
C ILE A 201 -22.20 4.83 5.39
N ILE A 202 -22.53 6.12 5.28
CA ILE A 202 -23.80 6.65 5.77
C ILE A 202 -24.99 6.09 4.99
N SER A 203 -24.88 6.00 3.66
CA SER A 203 -25.99 5.56 2.79
C SER A 203 -26.16 4.05 2.73
N GLU A 204 -25.05 3.27 2.76
CA GLU A 204 -25.04 1.84 2.44
C GLU A 204 -24.44 0.97 3.56
N GLY A 205 -23.88 1.58 4.62
CA GLY A 205 -23.24 0.90 5.73
C GLY A 205 -21.85 0.33 5.43
N ARG A 206 -21.41 0.40 4.19
CA ARG A 206 -20.10 -0.11 3.73
C ARG A 206 -19.60 0.64 2.51
N VAL A 207 -18.33 0.48 2.20
CA VAL A 207 -17.71 1.03 0.99
C VAL A 207 -17.66 -0.02 -0.10
N HIS A 208 -18.21 0.32 -1.26
CA HIS A 208 -18.08 -0.47 -2.48
C HIS A 208 -16.88 0.01 -3.28
N ARG A 209 -16.08 -0.91 -3.76
CA ARG A 209 -14.92 -0.61 -4.61
C ARG A 209 -14.95 -1.41 -5.87
N VAL A 210 -14.51 -0.75 -6.93
CA VAL A 210 -14.26 -1.40 -8.21
C VAL A 210 -12.78 -1.27 -8.56
N ALA A 211 -12.31 -2.16 -9.41
CA ALA A 211 -10.93 -2.18 -9.86
C ALA A 211 -10.80 -2.52 -11.35
N LEU A 212 -9.65 -2.13 -11.89
CA LEU A 212 -9.18 -2.54 -13.21
C LEU A 212 -8.65 -4.00 -13.22
N GLY A 213 -8.35 -4.55 -12.04
CA GLY A 213 -7.77 -5.89 -11.92
C GLY A 213 -6.29 -5.95 -12.34
N ILE A 214 -5.51 -4.96 -11.95
CA ILE A 214 -4.08 -4.82 -12.26
C ILE A 214 -3.27 -4.63 -10.99
N THR A 215 -2.02 -5.10 -11.01
CA THR A 215 -0.98 -4.71 -10.07
C THR A 215 -0.17 -3.59 -10.71
N VAL A 216 0.14 -2.55 -9.96
CA VAL A 216 0.70 -1.30 -10.49
C VAL A 216 1.78 -0.72 -9.59
N GLN A 217 2.64 0.12 -10.17
CA GLN A 217 3.55 1.01 -9.44
C GLN A 217 3.66 2.37 -10.15
N ASP A 218 4.22 3.36 -9.48
CA ASP A 218 4.52 4.64 -10.10
C ASP A 218 5.59 4.46 -11.18
N ALA A 219 5.43 5.17 -12.31
CA ALA A 219 6.41 5.10 -13.39
C ALA A 219 7.73 5.76 -12.97
N THR A 220 8.83 5.11 -13.30
CA THR A 220 10.20 5.61 -13.10
C THR A 220 10.70 6.42 -14.30
N ALA A 221 11.89 7.02 -14.19
CA ALA A 221 12.55 7.70 -15.30
C ALA A 221 12.80 6.76 -16.49
N ASN A 222 13.26 5.52 -16.23
CA ASN A 222 13.44 4.52 -17.27
C ASN A 222 12.12 4.13 -17.94
N ASP A 223 11.04 4.08 -17.16
CA ASP A 223 9.70 3.79 -17.69
C ASP A 223 9.22 4.89 -18.64
N ALA A 224 9.34 6.14 -18.22
CA ALA A 224 8.93 7.29 -19.02
C ALA A 224 9.71 7.37 -20.35
N GLU A 225 11.04 7.22 -20.29
CA GLU A 225 11.89 7.25 -21.47
C GLU A 225 11.59 6.08 -22.42
N TYR A 226 11.43 4.86 -21.90
CA TYR A 226 11.12 3.67 -22.68
C TYR A 226 9.84 3.79 -23.52
N VAL A 227 8.81 4.46 -23.00
CA VAL A 227 7.56 4.67 -23.73
C VAL A 227 7.47 6.05 -24.40
N GLY A 228 8.54 6.87 -24.34
CA GLY A 228 8.60 8.18 -24.98
C GLY A 228 7.72 9.25 -24.32
N LEU A 229 7.60 9.24 -23.00
CA LEU A 229 6.99 10.30 -22.21
C LEU A 229 7.95 11.46 -22.03
N PRO A 230 7.49 12.74 -22.12
CA PRO A 230 8.34 13.90 -21.89
C PRO A 230 8.75 14.08 -20.43
N ASP A 231 7.96 13.53 -19.50
CA ASP A 231 8.10 13.71 -18.06
C ASP A 231 7.87 12.37 -17.34
N ILE A 232 8.41 12.26 -16.12
CA ILE A 232 8.17 11.10 -15.25
C ILE A 232 6.77 11.24 -14.67
N ARG A 233 5.81 10.51 -15.24
CA ARG A 233 4.42 10.48 -14.80
C ARG A 233 3.72 9.22 -15.25
N GLY A 234 2.61 8.90 -14.60
CA GLY A 234 1.76 7.78 -14.94
C GLY A 234 2.04 6.55 -14.07
N VAL A 235 1.31 5.51 -14.36
CA VAL A 235 1.26 4.29 -13.55
C VAL A 235 1.61 3.09 -14.42
N LEU A 236 2.71 2.44 -14.10
CA LEU A 236 3.18 1.23 -14.79
C LEU A 236 2.32 0.03 -14.40
N VAL A 237 1.76 -0.65 -15.37
CA VAL A 237 1.06 -1.93 -15.20
C VAL A 237 2.09 -3.04 -15.07
N GLN A 238 2.13 -3.66 -13.90
CA GLN A 238 3.08 -4.74 -13.57
C GLN A 238 2.56 -6.11 -14.00
N ASP A 239 1.34 -6.43 -13.55
CA ASP A 239 0.69 -7.70 -13.83
C ASP A 239 -0.84 -7.59 -13.67
N PHE A 240 -1.54 -8.69 -13.85
CA PHE A 240 -2.99 -8.78 -13.72
C PHE A 240 -3.41 -9.63 -12.53
N THR A 241 -4.50 -9.24 -11.89
CA THR A 241 -5.22 -10.11 -10.97
C THR A 241 -6.02 -11.14 -11.74
N GLU A 242 -6.46 -12.19 -11.07
CA GLU A 242 -7.33 -13.23 -11.69
C GLU A 242 -8.59 -12.60 -12.31
N LYS A 243 -8.91 -12.97 -13.56
CA LYS A 243 -10.07 -12.48 -14.33
C LYS A 243 -10.07 -10.96 -14.59
N SER A 244 -8.89 -10.35 -14.71
CA SER A 244 -8.72 -8.91 -14.91
C SER A 244 -9.60 -8.31 -16.02
N PRO A 245 -10.39 -7.25 -15.74
CA PRO A 245 -11.08 -6.48 -16.77
C PRO A 245 -10.12 -5.74 -17.69
N ALA A 246 -9.02 -5.20 -17.16
CA ALA A 246 -8.00 -4.49 -17.94
C ALA A 246 -7.34 -5.41 -18.98
N GLN A 247 -7.00 -6.64 -18.60
CA GLN A 247 -6.46 -7.63 -19.53
C GLN A 247 -7.42 -7.94 -20.68
N LYS A 248 -8.73 -8.10 -20.38
CA LYS A 248 -9.75 -8.33 -21.40
C LYS A 248 -9.92 -7.15 -22.35
N ALA A 249 -9.69 -5.95 -21.89
CA ALA A 249 -9.74 -4.72 -22.67
C ALA A 249 -8.49 -4.48 -23.54
N GLY A 250 -7.43 -5.31 -23.38
CA GLY A 250 -6.20 -5.21 -24.17
C GLY A 250 -5.13 -4.31 -23.56
N ILE A 251 -5.21 -4.01 -22.26
CA ILE A 251 -4.07 -3.49 -21.49
C ILE A 251 -3.04 -4.60 -21.37
N GLU A 252 -1.77 -4.26 -21.41
CA GLU A 252 -0.63 -5.20 -21.37
C GLU A 252 0.30 -4.86 -20.20
N PRO A 253 0.98 -5.87 -19.59
CA PRO A 253 2.07 -5.57 -18.66
C PRO A 253 3.14 -4.72 -19.34
N GLY A 254 3.60 -3.67 -18.66
CA GLY A 254 4.52 -2.69 -19.23
C GLY A 254 3.84 -1.46 -19.87
N ASP A 255 2.51 -1.43 -20.01
CA ASP A 255 1.79 -0.20 -20.34
C ASP A 255 1.93 0.81 -19.20
N ILE A 256 2.02 2.09 -19.53
CA ILE A 256 1.92 3.19 -18.55
C ILE A 256 0.57 3.87 -18.72
N ILE A 257 -0.28 3.78 -17.70
CA ILE A 257 -1.56 4.50 -17.65
C ILE A 257 -1.26 5.97 -17.39
N VAL A 258 -1.73 6.84 -18.29
CA VAL A 258 -1.46 8.30 -18.25
C VAL A 258 -2.72 9.14 -18.08
N ALA A 259 -3.91 8.59 -18.35
CA ALA A 259 -5.18 9.27 -18.11
C ALA A 259 -6.33 8.25 -17.97
N VAL A 260 -7.38 8.65 -17.25
CA VAL A 260 -8.67 7.97 -17.17
C VAL A 260 -9.77 8.98 -17.50
N ASP A 261 -10.62 8.67 -18.51
CA ASP A 261 -11.67 9.55 -19.03
C ASP A 261 -11.15 10.98 -19.33
N GLY A 262 -9.94 11.07 -19.91
CA GLY A 262 -9.25 12.32 -20.24
C GLY A 262 -8.68 13.09 -19.04
N LYS A 263 -8.83 12.59 -17.80
CA LYS A 263 -8.20 13.17 -16.61
C LYS A 263 -6.81 12.59 -16.43
N PRO A 264 -5.76 13.42 -16.32
CA PRO A 264 -4.40 12.93 -16.11
C PRO A 264 -4.27 12.01 -14.91
N VAL A 265 -3.36 11.04 -15.02
CA VAL A 265 -2.91 10.15 -13.95
C VAL A 265 -1.40 10.30 -13.86
N GLU A 266 -0.92 10.78 -12.74
CA GLU A 266 0.51 11.04 -12.52
C GLU A 266 1.15 9.96 -11.65
N TYR A 267 0.39 9.37 -10.70
CA TYR A 267 0.83 8.35 -9.75
C TYR A 267 -0.33 7.41 -9.34
N VAL A 268 0.02 6.31 -8.67
CA VAL A 268 -0.92 5.21 -8.31
C VAL A 268 -2.12 5.71 -7.51
N GLY A 269 -1.92 6.58 -6.50
CA GLY A 269 -3.01 7.11 -5.68
C GLY A 269 -4.09 7.84 -6.49
N GLN A 270 -3.69 8.63 -7.52
CA GLN A 270 -4.65 9.28 -8.43
C GLN A 270 -5.45 8.25 -9.26
N LEU A 271 -4.78 7.23 -9.79
CA LEU A 271 -5.46 6.14 -10.49
C LEU A 271 -6.50 5.47 -9.59
N GLN A 272 -6.08 5.10 -8.39
CA GLN A 272 -6.97 4.46 -7.41
C GLN A 272 -8.19 5.33 -7.09
N GLN A 273 -7.99 6.63 -6.83
CA GLN A 273 -9.11 7.56 -6.55
C GLN A 273 -10.05 7.74 -7.74
N GLN A 274 -9.54 7.75 -8.96
CA GLN A 274 -10.36 7.90 -10.16
C GLN A 274 -11.20 6.65 -10.47
N ILE A 275 -10.76 5.47 -10.00
CA ILE A 275 -11.39 4.18 -10.28
C ILE A 275 -12.23 3.67 -9.11
N ALA A 276 -11.69 3.65 -7.89
CA ALA A 276 -12.20 2.85 -6.78
C ALA A 276 -13.65 3.14 -6.38
N PHE A 277 -14.11 4.38 -6.57
CA PHE A 277 -15.45 4.84 -6.14
C PHE A 277 -16.46 4.94 -7.29
N ARG A 278 -16.14 4.34 -8.45
CA ARG A 278 -17.07 4.21 -9.56
C ARG A 278 -18.06 3.07 -9.33
N LYS A 279 -19.04 2.96 -10.21
CA LYS A 279 -20.04 1.88 -10.11
C LYS A 279 -19.52 0.59 -10.75
N ALA A 280 -19.88 -0.53 -10.15
CA ALA A 280 -19.63 -1.83 -10.78
C ALA A 280 -20.34 -1.92 -12.14
N GLY A 281 -19.63 -2.40 -13.15
CA GLY A 281 -20.12 -2.47 -14.53
C GLY A 281 -20.00 -1.17 -15.34
N GLU A 282 -19.57 -0.07 -14.73
CA GLU A 282 -19.24 1.18 -15.44
C GLU A 282 -18.06 0.96 -16.37
N THR A 283 -18.09 1.56 -17.56
CA THR A 283 -16.99 1.54 -18.52
C THR A 283 -16.20 2.83 -18.43
N VAL A 284 -14.89 2.73 -18.31
CA VAL A 284 -13.95 3.86 -18.27
C VAL A 284 -13.00 3.79 -19.45
N LYS A 285 -12.59 4.96 -19.96
CA LYS A 285 -11.58 5.08 -21.01
C LYS A 285 -10.22 5.24 -20.34
N VAL A 286 -9.36 4.23 -20.49
CA VAL A 286 -7.99 4.23 -19.96
C VAL A 286 -7.03 4.54 -21.10
N GLU A 287 -6.26 5.61 -20.95
CA GLU A 287 -5.21 5.98 -21.90
C GLU A 287 -3.88 5.42 -21.44
N VAL A 288 -3.23 4.66 -22.33
CA VAL A 288 -1.94 4.04 -22.04
C VAL A 288 -0.87 4.47 -23.04
N ALA A 289 0.37 4.56 -22.56
CA ALA A 289 1.57 4.73 -23.37
C ALA A 289 2.33 3.39 -23.44
N ARG A 290 2.75 3.00 -24.66
CA ARG A 290 3.55 1.80 -24.96
C ARG A 290 4.87 2.18 -25.60
N LYS A 291 5.78 1.19 -25.67
CA LYS A 291 7.08 1.33 -26.36
C LYS A 291 6.97 2.06 -27.69
N GLY A 292 7.92 2.97 -27.95
CA GLY A 292 7.99 3.72 -29.19
C GLY A 292 6.98 4.87 -29.33
N GLY A 293 6.46 5.42 -28.22
CA GLY A 293 5.58 6.56 -28.21
C GLY A 293 4.12 6.26 -28.60
N VAL A 294 3.76 4.97 -28.70
CA VAL A 294 2.41 4.57 -29.07
C VAL A 294 1.43 4.90 -27.95
N ARG A 295 0.35 5.64 -28.28
CA ARG A 295 -0.76 5.93 -27.37
C ARG A 295 -1.99 5.13 -27.77
N LYS A 296 -2.66 4.53 -26.78
CA LYS A 296 -3.92 3.80 -26.99
C LYS A 296 -4.93 4.23 -25.94
N THR A 297 -6.19 4.34 -26.35
CA THR A 297 -7.34 4.49 -25.45
C THR A 297 -8.12 3.20 -25.45
N LEU A 298 -8.30 2.57 -24.30
CA LEU A 298 -8.93 1.28 -24.12
C LEU A 298 -10.15 1.43 -23.20
N GLU A 299 -11.27 0.82 -23.57
CA GLU A 299 -12.49 0.83 -22.76
C GLU A 299 -12.50 -0.36 -21.82
N VAL A 300 -12.44 -0.07 -20.52
CA VAL A 300 -12.38 -1.08 -19.46
C VAL A 300 -13.68 -1.06 -18.66
N ARG A 301 -14.38 -2.21 -18.62
CA ARG A 301 -15.57 -2.38 -17.80
C ARG A 301 -15.20 -2.81 -16.40
N LEU A 302 -15.39 -1.91 -15.42
CA LEU A 302 -14.99 -2.10 -14.04
C LEU A 302 -15.74 -3.25 -13.36
N GLN A 303 -15.04 -3.98 -12.49
CA GLN A 303 -15.61 -5.06 -11.68
C GLN A 303 -15.49 -4.72 -10.19
N GLU A 304 -16.49 -5.15 -9.41
CA GLU A 304 -16.46 -5.01 -7.96
C GLU A 304 -15.36 -5.89 -7.38
N VAL A 305 -14.60 -5.31 -6.44
CA VAL A 305 -13.58 -6.03 -5.69
C VAL A 305 -14.26 -6.85 -4.61
N ALA A 306 -14.14 -8.16 -4.66
CA ALA A 306 -14.63 -9.02 -3.59
C ALA A 306 -13.94 -8.66 -2.26
N PRO A 307 -14.68 -8.61 -1.13
CA PRO A 307 -14.06 -8.41 0.18
C PRO A 307 -13.01 -9.50 0.43
N PRO A 308 -11.90 -9.18 1.12
CA PRO A 308 -10.87 -10.15 1.42
C PRO A 308 -11.50 -11.31 2.21
N LYS A 309 -11.31 -12.54 1.71
CA LYS A 309 -11.56 -13.71 2.53
C LYS A 309 -10.53 -13.69 3.66
N GLN A 310 -10.98 -13.67 4.90
CA GLN A 310 -10.11 -13.93 6.05
C GLN A 310 -9.54 -15.34 5.89
N THR A 311 -8.31 -15.43 5.37
CA THR A 311 -7.53 -16.67 5.44
C THR A 311 -6.88 -16.68 6.81
N ALA A 312 -7.23 -17.66 7.61
CA ALA A 312 -6.53 -17.97 8.84
C ALA A 312 -5.04 -18.21 8.52
N ASP A 313 -4.18 -17.63 9.36
CA ASP A 313 -2.73 -17.79 9.32
C ASP A 313 -2.33 -19.26 9.19
N GLY A 314 -1.68 -19.60 8.08
CA GLY A 314 -0.95 -20.82 7.91
C GLY A 314 0.52 -20.58 8.26
N THR A 315 0.94 -20.96 9.43
CA THR A 315 2.34 -21.10 9.84
C THR A 315 3.01 -22.10 8.89
N SER A 316 3.96 -21.65 8.10
CA SER A 316 4.87 -22.50 7.34
C SER A 316 6.13 -22.74 8.16
N ASP A 317 6.28 -23.96 8.64
CA ASP A 317 7.55 -24.48 9.18
C ASP A 317 8.60 -24.52 8.07
N GLN A 318 9.71 -23.84 8.31
CA GLN A 318 10.91 -23.94 7.49
C GLN A 318 11.74 -25.13 7.99
N SER A 319 11.87 -26.16 7.16
CA SER A 319 12.94 -27.16 7.29
C SER A 319 14.03 -26.86 6.25
N ASN A 320 15.18 -26.44 6.75
CA ASN A 320 16.42 -26.39 6.01
C ASN A 320 16.98 -27.80 5.89
N ASP A 321 17.15 -28.28 4.66
CA ASP A 321 18.13 -29.32 4.34
C ASP A 321 18.88 -28.90 3.10
N ALA A 322 20.16 -28.64 3.27
CA ALA A 322 21.11 -28.37 2.20
C ALA A 322 21.61 -29.67 1.63
N SER A 323 21.44 -29.90 0.34
CA SER A 323 22.20 -30.89 -0.41
C SER A 323 22.69 -30.32 -1.72
N ASP A 324 23.98 -30.39 -1.82
CA ASP A 324 24.89 -30.07 -2.89
C ASP A 324 24.64 -30.95 -4.13
N SER A 325 24.36 -30.35 -5.32
CA SER A 325 24.67 -31.04 -6.59
C SER A 325 24.48 -30.17 -7.85
N SER A 326 25.50 -30.23 -8.68
CA SER A 326 25.58 -30.16 -10.16
C SER A 326 25.45 -28.81 -10.86
N ASP A 327 26.60 -28.46 -11.32
CA ASP A 327 27.16 -27.55 -12.29
C ASP A 327 26.43 -27.54 -13.66
N GLU A 328 25.43 -26.69 -13.84
CA GLU A 328 25.18 -26.02 -15.11
C GLU A 328 25.56 -24.57 -14.92
N THR A 329 26.68 -24.18 -15.52
CA THR A 329 27.47 -22.97 -15.26
C THR A 329 26.66 -21.71 -15.37
N ALA A 330 26.46 -21.05 -14.23
CA ALA A 330 25.98 -19.66 -14.15
C ALA A 330 26.80 -18.77 -15.08
N THR A 331 26.12 -17.96 -15.88
CA THR A 331 26.76 -17.12 -16.92
C THR A 331 26.56 -15.65 -16.60
N SER A 332 27.63 -14.87 -16.56
CA SER A 332 27.57 -13.40 -16.46
C SER A 332 27.07 -12.79 -17.75
N ILE A 333 26.21 -11.78 -17.58
CA ILE A 333 25.64 -10.91 -18.62
C ILE A 333 26.00 -9.47 -18.27
N ASP A 334 27.15 -9.01 -18.70
CA ASP A 334 27.77 -7.76 -18.29
C ASP A 334 26.88 -6.54 -18.62
N LEU A 335 26.22 -6.53 -19.79
CA LEU A 335 25.27 -5.49 -20.18
C LEU A 335 24.14 -5.28 -19.15
N LEU A 336 23.73 -6.33 -18.44
CA LEU A 336 22.73 -6.28 -17.38
C LEU A 336 23.34 -6.21 -15.97
N GLY A 337 24.63 -6.58 -15.83
CA GLY A 337 25.26 -6.77 -14.53
C GLY A 337 24.63 -7.91 -13.72
N LEU A 338 24.22 -8.98 -14.40
CA LEU A 338 23.56 -10.14 -13.80
C LEU A 338 24.34 -11.43 -14.09
N THR A 339 24.32 -12.35 -13.14
CA THR A 339 24.67 -13.74 -13.37
C THR A 339 23.40 -14.57 -13.39
N VAL A 340 23.20 -15.37 -14.43
CA VAL A 340 21.97 -16.13 -14.66
C VAL A 340 22.25 -17.56 -15.07
N GLN A 341 21.31 -18.47 -14.76
CA GLN A 341 21.29 -19.85 -15.22
C GLN A 341 19.85 -20.27 -15.59
N PRO A 342 19.65 -21.25 -16.45
CA PRO A 342 18.32 -21.81 -16.70
C PRO A 342 17.74 -22.38 -15.40
N VAL A 343 16.41 -22.21 -15.22
CA VAL A 343 15.69 -22.87 -14.11
C VAL A 343 15.72 -24.39 -14.34
N ASP A 344 16.39 -25.13 -13.47
CA ASP A 344 16.47 -26.59 -13.46
C ASP A 344 15.33 -27.25 -12.66
N GLN A 345 15.34 -28.58 -12.56
CA GLN A 345 14.31 -29.32 -11.83
C GLN A 345 14.40 -29.11 -10.31
N GLU A 346 15.60 -28.87 -9.80
CA GLU A 346 15.82 -28.59 -8.38
C GLU A 346 15.23 -27.24 -8.00
N ALA A 347 15.52 -26.18 -8.76
CA ALA A 347 14.89 -24.86 -8.57
C ALA A 347 13.36 -24.91 -8.71
N VAL A 348 12.83 -25.73 -9.65
CA VAL A 348 11.38 -25.93 -9.78
C VAL A 348 10.78 -26.51 -8.51
N GLN A 349 11.43 -27.46 -7.86
CA GLN A 349 10.96 -28.08 -6.62
C GLN A 349 11.16 -27.15 -5.42
N GLN A 350 12.36 -26.55 -5.32
CA GLN A 350 12.73 -25.66 -4.21
C GLN A 350 11.78 -24.44 -4.10
N PHE A 351 11.44 -23.81 -5.22
CA PHE A 351 10.63 -22.60 -5.25
C PHE A 351 9.16 -22.85 -5.60
N ASP A 352 8.75 -24.12 -5.81
CA ASP A 352 7.39 -24.52 -6.21
C ASP A 352 6.92 -23.77 -7.46
N LEU A 353 7.69 -23.86 -8.56
CA LEU A 353 7.48 -23.07 -9.76
C LEU A 353 6.48 -23.70 -10.73
N ALA A 354 5.42 -22.95 -11.03
CA ALA A 354 4.50 -23.28 -12.11
C ALA A 354 5.21 -23.20 -13.49
N PRO A 355 4.67 -23.87 -14.53
CA PRO A 355 5.29 -23.88 -15.85
C PRO A 355 5.53 -22.50 -16.49
N ASP A 356 4.65 -21.53 -16.18
CA ASP A 356 4.73 -20.15 -16.68
C ASP A 356 5.61 -19.22 -15.82
N GLN A 357 6.25 -19.77 -14.78
CA GLN A 357 7.22 -19.10 -13.91
C GLN A 357 8.66 -19.56 -14.17
N ARG A 358 8.87 -20.42 -15.18
CA ARG A 358 10.19 -20.97 -15.51
C ARG A 358 10.88 -20.11 -16.57
N GLY A 359 12.10 -19.72 -16.29
CA GLY A 359 12.90 -18.85 -17.16
C GLY A 359 14.38 -18.93 -16.80
N LEU A 360 15.04 -17.80 -16.65
CA LEU A 360 16.43 -17.71 -16.21
C LEU A 360 16.48 -17.25 -14.75
N LEU A 361 16.99 -18.11 -13.89
CA LEU A 361 17.22 -17.82 -12.46
C LEU A 361 18.41 -16.86 -12.34
N VAL A 362 18.21 -15.77 -11.61
CA VAL A 362 19.29 -14.84 -11.25
C VAL A 362 20.03 -15.40 -10.05
N THR A 363 21.31 -15.68 -10.22
CA THR A 363 22.19 -16.23 -9.19
C THR A 363 23.19 -15.21 -8.64
N GLY A 364 23.23 -14.01 -9.22
CA GLY A 364 24.05 -12.91 -8.72
C GLY A 364 23.71 -11.59 -9.40
N VAL A 365 23.89 -10.51 -8.64
CA VAL A 365 23.74 -9.13 -9.10
C VAL A 365 25.06 -8.41 -8.86
N THR A 366 25.64 -7.80 -9.89
CA THR A 366 26.91 -7.08 -9.79
C THR A 366 26.71 -5.79 -8.97
N PRO A 367 27.41 -5.60 -7.84
CA PRO A 367 27.30 -4.39 -7.04
C PRO A 367 27.64 -3.14 -7.87
N GLY A 368 26.72 -2.14 -7.85
CA GLY A 368 26.86 -0.92 -8.66
C GLY A 368 26.65 -1.11 -10.17
N GLY A 369 26.29 -2.33 -10.61
CA GLY A 369 25.95 -2.61 -12.00
C GLY A 369 24.55 -2.13 -12.39
N PRO A 370 24.17 -2.30 -13.68
CA PRO A 370 22.89 -1.79 -14.23
C PRO A 370 21.65 -2.28 -13.51
N SER A 371 21.64 -3.52 -13.04
CA SER A 371 20.50 -4.13 -12.35
C SER A 371 20.57 -4.03 -10.82
N TYR A 372 21.61 -3.37 -10.26
CA TYR A 372 21.79 -3.27 -8.82
C TYR A 372 20.69 -2.42 -8.18
N GLY A 373 19.97 -2.99 -7.20
CA GLY A 373 18.81 -2.38 -6.56
C GLY A 373 17.49 -2.47 -7.35
N GLU A 374 17.53 -2.96 -8.59
CA GLU A 374 16.37 -3.14 -9.48
C GLU A 374 15.93 -4.61 -9.56
N VAL A 375 16.88 -5.52 -9.52
CA VAL A 375 16.69 -6.96 -9.46
C VAL A 375 17.10 -7.44 -8.08
N ALA A 376 16.33 -8.36 -7.51
CA ALA A 376 16.60 -8.85 -6.17
C ALA A 376 17.94 -9.60 -6.12
N ASP A 377 18.75 -9.24 -5.11
CA ASP A 377 19.93 -10.02 -4.77
C ASP A 377 19.47 -11.36 -4.19
N PRO A 378 19.93 -12.50 -4.74
CA PRO A 378 19.52 -13.81 -4.25
C PRO A 378 19.69 -14.01 -2.76
N ASP A 379 20.69 -13.36 -2.15
CA ASP A 379 21.01 -13.48 -0.73
C ASP A 379 20.16 -12.57 0.17
N GLN A 380 19.42 -11.59 -0.39
CA GLN A 380 18.73 -10.57 0.38
C GLN A 380 17.21 -10.49 0.17
N GLY A 381 16.66 -11.18 -0.82
CA GLY A 381 15.22 -11.03 -1.13
C GLY A 381 14.64 -12.22 -1.89
N GLY A 382 15.36 -13.34 -1.90
CA GLY A 382 15.07 -14.50 -2.73
C GLY A 382 15.34 -14.21 -4.21
N PRO A 383 15.76 -15.22 -4.98
CA PRO A 383 16.15 -15.02 -6.35
C PRO A 383 14.97 -14.60 -7.24
N ASP A 384 15.27 -13.72 -8.18
CA ASP A 384 14.39 -13.39 -9.29
C ASP A 384 14.57 -14.36 -10.45
N ILE A 385 13.50 -14.58 -11.21
CA ILE A 385 13.52 -15.37 -12.44
C ILE A 385 13.14 -14.45 -13.61
N ILE A 386 14.00 -14.31 -14.60
CA ILE A 386 13.72 -13.57 -15.83
C ILE A 386 12.82 -14.44 -16.71
N LEU A 387 11.57 -14.05 -16.83
CA LEU A 387 10.56 -14.76 -17.64
C LEU A 387 10.61 -14.36 -19.12
N SER A 388 10.80 -13.05 -19.37
CA SER A 388 10.91 -12.52 -20.75
C SER A 388 11.73 -11.24 -20.79
N VAL A 389 12.31 -10.98 -21.96
CA VAL A 389 12.99 -9.73 -22.31
C VAL A 389 12.29 -9.16 -23.54
N GLU A 390 11.91 -7.90 -23.49
CA GLU A 390 11.15 -7.25 -24.57
C GLU A 390 9.89 -8.03 -25.00
N GLY A 391 9.23 -8.70 -24.05
CA GLY A 391 8.07 -9.56 -24.28
C GLY A 391 8.38 -10.95 -24.87
N LYS A 392 9.63 -11.24 -25.22
CA LYS A 392 10.04 -12.57 -25.72
C LYS A 392 10.40 -13.47 -24.55
N PRO A 393 9.81 -14.69 -24.43
CA PRO A 393 10.13 -15.62 -23.36
C PRO A 393 11.61 -16.05 -23.38
N MET A 394 12.22 -16.12 -22.18
CA MET A 394 13.62 -16.57 -22.00
C MET A 394 13.62 -17.96 -21.38
N LYS A 395 14.22 -18.93 -22.08
CA LYS A 395 14.37 -20.31 -21.58
C LYS A 395 15.83 -20.69 -21.40
N THR A 396 16.71 -20.11 -22.20
CA THR A 396 18.14 -20.39 -22.18
C THR A 396 18.96 -19.10 -22.13
N VAL A 397 20.16 -19.19 -21.63
CA VAL A 397 21.12 -18.07 -21.66
C VAL A 397 21.43 -17.62 -23.11
N ALA A 398 21.34 -18.54 -24.05
CA ALA A 398 21.50 -18.22 -25.48
C ALA A 398 20.39 -17.30 -26.00
N ASP A 399 19.14 -17.55 -25.59
CA ASP A 399 18.00 -16.68 -25.94
C ASP A 399 18.23 -15.25 -25.43
N LEU A 400 18.67 -15.11 -24.18
CA LEU A 400 18.98 -13.83 -23.57
C LEU A 400 20.10 -13.10 -24.30
N LYS A 401 21.21 -13.78 -24.56
CA LYS A 401 22.34 -13.21 -25.33
C LYS A 401 21.93 -12.83 -26.75
N GLN A 402 21.07 -13.61 -27.38
CA GLN A 402 20.60 -13.33 -28.75
C GLN A 402 19.69 -12.08 -28.74
N GLU A 403 18.79 -11.93 -27.75
CA GLU A 403 17.92 -10.77 -27.66
C GLU A 403 18.69 -9.49 -27.36
N LEU A 404 19.69 -9.55 -26.48
CA LEU A 404 20.54 -8.42 -26.13
C LEU A 404 21.50 -7.96 -27.22
N LYS A 405 21.79 -8.75 -28.25
CA LYS A 405 22.69 -8.35 -29.36
C LYS A 405 22.26 -7.09 -30.09
N GLY A 406 20.94 -6.74 -30.07
CA GLY A 406 20.41 -5.55 -30.70
C GLY A 406 20.57 -4.28 -29.91
N PHE A 407 20.97 -4.39 -28.64
CA PHE A 407 21.04 -3.28 -27.68
C PHE A 407 22.47 -2.83 -27.44
N LYS A 408 22.62 -1.57 -27.06
CA LYS A 408 23.89 -0.92 -26.74
C LYS A 408 23.83 -0.36 -25.33
N LYS A 409 24.99 0.06 -24.82
CA LYS A 409 25.09 0.86 -23.60
C LYS A 409 24.08 2.01 -23.64
N ASP A 410 23.50 2.31 -22.50
CA ASP A 410 22.45 3.33 -22.25
C ASP A 410 21.07 3.03 -22.86
N ASP A 411 20.91 1.99 -23.68
CA ASP A 411 19.57 1.53 -24.07
C ASP A 411 18.80 1.00 -22.87
N ILE A 412 17.48 1.16 -22.90
CA ILE A 412 16.61 0.61 -21.86
C ILE A 412 15.94 -0.67 -22.35
N VAL A 413 16.08 -1.74 -21.56
CA VAL A 413 15.48 -3.04 -21.82
C VAL A 413 14.41 -3.36 -20.79
N SER A 414 13.29 -3.89 -21.25
CA SER A 414 12.17 -4.31 -20.40
C SER A 414 12.27 -5.79 -20.06
N LEU A 415 12.42 -6.08 -18.78
CA LEU A 415 12.43 -7.44 -18.23
C LEU A 415 11.06 -7.70 -17.55
N ARG A 416 10.49 -8.87 -17.79
CA ARG A 416 9.44 -9.42 -16.96
C ARG A 416 10.04 -10.43 -16.01
N ILE A 417 9.98 -10.18 -14.72
CA ILE A 417 10.59 -11.01 -13.68
C ILE A 417 9.54 -11.55 -12.71
N TYR A 418 9.83 -12.73 -12.16
CA TYR A 418 9.09 -13.36 -11.07
C TYR A 418 10.00 -13.49 -9.87
N ASN A 419 9.60 -12.92 -8.72
CA ASN A 419 10.33 -13.09 -7.47
C ASN A 419 9.85 -14.34 -6.73
N THR A 420 10.77 -15.22 -6.38
CA THR A 420 10.46 -16.53 -5.78
C THR A 420 9.98 -16.43 -4.35
N GLN A 421 10.42 -15.42 -3.59
CA GLN A 421 10.03 -15.19 -2.20
C GLN A 421 8.69 -14.45 -2.11
N ALA A 422 8.56 -13.31 -2.81
CA ALA A 422 7.34 -12.51 -2.81
C ALA A 422 6.21 -13.17 -3.61
N LYS A 423 6.50 -14.17 -4.44
CA LYS A 423 5.54 -14.87 -5.33
C LYS A 423 4.81 -13.91 -6.27
N THR A 424 5.48 -12.84 -6.71
CA THR A 424 4.92 -11.78 -7.55
C THR A 424 5.66 -11.65 -8.88
N ARG A 425 4.92 -11.22 -9.92
CA ARG A 425 5.51 -10.82 -11.20
C ARG A 425 5.57 -9.31 -11.28
N ARG A 426 6.64 -8.80 -11.90
CA ARG A 426 6.79 -7.38 -12.16
C ARG A 426 7.52 -7.10 -13.47
N ILE A 427 7.34 -5.91 -13.99
CA ILE A 427 8.10 -5.35 -15.11
C ILE A 427 9.21 -4.50 -14.53
N GLN A 428 10.45 -4.76 -14.95
CA GLN A 428 11.60 -3.96 -14.57
C GLN A 428 12.32 -3.45 -15.80
N ARG A 429 12.57 -2.14 -15.86
CA ARG A 429 13.28 -1.52 -16.98
C ARG A 429 14.68 -1.15 -16.57
N ILE A 430 15.63 -1.84 -17.17
CA ILE A 430 17.05 -1.70 -16.86
C ILE A 430 17.72 -0.88 -17.96
N ARG A 431 18.44 0.17 -17.56
CA ARG A 431 19.36 0.88 -18.45
C ARG A 431 20.66 0.10 -18.51
N LEU A 432 21.06 -0.31 -19.73
CA LEU A 432 22.20 -1.18 -19.94
C LEU A 432 23.52 -0.48 -19.63
N GLY A 433 24.44 -1.23 -19.05
CA GLY A 433 25.81 -0.82 -18.77
C GLY A 433 26.80 -1.09 -19.91
N GLU A 434 28.09 -1.03 -19.56
CA GLU A 434 29.19 -1.36 -20.51
C GLU A 434 29.32 -2.85 -20.72
#